data_260d6dfcb4b3067ec24e3a5d741f2385
#
_entry.id   260d6dfcb4b3067ec24e3a5d741f2385
#
_cell.length_a   1.000
_cell.length_b   1.000
_cell.length_c   1.000
_cell.angle_alpha   90.00
_cell.angle_beta   90.00
_cell.angle_gamma   90.00
#
_symmetry.space_group_name_H-M   'P 1'
#
loop_
_entity.id
_entity.type
_entity.pdbx_description
1 polymer ?
#
loop_
_entity_poly.entity_id
_entity_poly.type
_entity_poly.pdbx_seq_one_letter_code
_entity_poly.pdbx_strand_id
1 'polypeptide(L)'
;MQITNKVSVVTGAASGIGRATALELVAQRTKGIALVDLNEGPLRDLADEINSAAGSEVALPFAGDVTDEDFRVRVFDETTRRHGTVQIVVPAAGIFRDRMAVKIDRDSGEADIYPAEVFRQVLEVNLIHPVYWAMEMIARIAVDRRERGLKKWLAEEKIQGTII
;
A
#
# COMPACT_ATOMS: atom_id res chain seq x y z
N MET A 1 11.71 -1.33 -14.94
CA MET A 1 11.89 -0.85 -13.55
C MET A 1 12.84 -1.79 -12.84
N GLN A 2 13.82 -1.29 -12.08
CA GLN A 2 14.65 -2.12 -11.21
C GLN A 2 14.04 -2.16 -9.81
N ILE A 3 13.71 -3.35 -9.31
CA ILE A 3 13.17 -3.58 -7.97
C ILE A 3 14.30 -3.82 -6.96
N THR A 4 15.40 -4.42 -7.42
CA THR A 4 16.56 -4.78 -6.58
C THR A 4 17.05 -3.59 -5.75
N ASN A 5 17.21 -3.79 -4.44
CA ASN A 5 17.65 -2.78 -3.46
C ASN A 5 16.69 -1.60 -3.27
N LYS A 6 15.45 -1.67 -3.73
CA LYS A 6 14.40 -0.70 -3.46
C LYS A 6 13.65 -1.05 -2.18
N VAL A 7 13.06 -0.04 -1.54
CA VAL A 7 12.16 -0.20 -0.40
C VAL A 7 10.73 -0.04 -0.87
N SER A 8 9.85 -0.95 -0.47
CA SER A 8 8.47 -1.03 -0.94
C SER A 8 7.44 -0.99 0.19
N VAL A 9 6.26 -0.53 -0.13
CA VAL A 9 5.05 -0.65 0.69
C VAL A 9 3.97 -1.30 -0.16
N VAL A 10 3.30 -2.32 0.38
CA VAL A 10 2.17 -3.00 -0.26
C VAL A 10 0.99 -2.97 0.69
N THR A 11 -0.11 -2.36 0.30
CA THR A 11 -1.38 -2.41 1.05
C THR A 11 -2.24 -3.56 0.54
N GLY A 12 -3.13 -4.11 1.39
CA GLY A 12 -3.86 -5.34 1.07
C GLY A 12 -2.95 -6.57 0.98
N ALA A 13 -1.86 -6.58 1.74
CA ALA A 13 -0.78 -7.56 1.60
C ALA A 13 -1.12 -8.94 2.19
N ALA A 14 -2.15 -9.07 3.02
CA ALA A 14 -2.50 -10.34 3.66
C ALA A 14 -3.08 -11.37 2.68
N SER A 15 -3.56 -10.97 1.51
CA SER A 15 -4.25 -11.87 0.57
C SER A 15 -4.14 -11.45 -0.89
N GLY A 16 -4.59 -12.32 -1.78
CA GLY A 16 -4.84 -12.03 -3.19
C GLY A 16 -3.66 -11.38 -3.93
N ILE A 17 -3.97 -10.31 -4.66
CA ILE A 17 -3.01 -9.58 -5.50
C ILE A 17 -1.91 -8.93 -4.65
N GLY A 18 -2.26 -8.32 -3.51
CA GLY A 18 -1.28 -7.70 -2.62
C GLY A 18 -0.24 -8.69 -2.11
N ARG A 19 -0.69 -9.87 -1.62
CA ARG A 19 0.20 -10.94 -1.17
C ARG A 19 1.11 -11.44 -2.29
N ALA A 20 0.54 -11.72 -3.45
CA ALA A 20 1.32 -12.20 -4.60
C ALA A 20 2.37 -11.17 -5.04
N THR A 21 1.99 -9.87 -5.07
CA THR A 21 2.91 -8.79 -5.41
C THR A 21 4.01 -8.63 -4.37
N ALA A 22 3.69 -8.75 -3.07
CA ALA A 22 4.69 -8.70 -2.01
C ALA A 22 5.74 -9.80 -2.17
N LEU A 23 5.33 -11.04 -2.43
CA LEU A 23 6.23 -12.16 -2.67
C LEU A 23 7.09 -11.95 -3.92
N GLU A 24 6.52 -11.42 -5.00
CA GLU A 24 7.27 -11.11 -6.22
C GLU A 24 8.32 -10.02 -5.98
N LEU A 25 7.98 -8.94 -5.26
CA LEU A 25 8.95 -7.90 -4.90
C LEU A 25 10.12 -8.45 -4.09
N VAL A 26 9.85 -9.39 -3.17
CA VAL A 26 10.89 -10.09 -2.40
C VAL A 26 11.75 -10.98 -3.31
N ALA A 27 11.14 -11.74 -4.22
CA ALA A 27 11.85 -12.56 -5.21
C ALA A 27 12.78 -11.72 -6.11
N GLN A 28 12.37 -10.48 -6.41
CA GLN A 28 13.15 -9.49 -7.15
C GLN A 28 14.18 -8.73 -6.29
N ARG A 29 14.41 -9.20 -5.05
CA ARG A 29 15.40 -8.66 -4.11
C ARG A 29 15.14 -7.21 -3.70
N THR A 30 13.90 -6.88 -3.35
CA THR A 30 13.63 -5.63 -2.63
C THR A 30 14.49 -5.56 -1.37
N LYS A 31 14.95 -4.37 -0.99
CA LYS A 31 15.79 -4.17 0.21
C LYS A 31 14.99 -4.34 1.49
N GLY A 32 13.72 -3.91 1.46
CA GLY A 32 12.78 -4.00 2.57
C GLY A 32 11.37 -3.75 2.08
N ILE A 33 10.40 -4.32 2.78
CA ILE A 33 8.99 -4.22 2.41
C ILE A 33 8.11 -4.02 3.64
N ALA A 34 7.26 -2.99 3.61
CA ALA A 34 6.15 -2.86 4.54
C ALA A 34 4.94 -3.58 3.97
N LEU A 35 4.40 -4.50 4.75
CA LEU A 35 3.18 -5.24 4.47
C LEU A 35 2.05 -4.62 5.29
N VAL A 36 1.00 -4.13 4.63
CA VAL A 36 -0.11 -3.42 5.27
C VAL A 36 -1.43 -4.14 4.99
N ASP A 37 -2.19 -4.44 6.04
CA ASP A 37 -3.54 -5.02 5.92
C ASP A 37 -4.33 -4.80 7.22
N LEU A 38 -5.66 -4.95 7.17
CA LEU A 38 -6.50 -5.01 8.36
C LEU A 38 -6.37 -6.36 9.10
N ASN A 39 -6.06 -7.44 8.37
CA ASN A 39 -6.02 -8.80 8.89
C ASN A 39 -4.63 -9.13 9.46
N GLU A 40 -4.44 -8.92 10.74
CA GLU A 40 -3.15 -9.05 11.43
C GLU A 40 -2.55 -10.46 11.33
N GLY A 41 -3.32 -11.51 11.55
CA GLY A 41 -2.83 -12.90 11.55
C GLY A 41 -2.15 -13.29 10.23
N PRO A 42 -2.86 -13.31 9.09
CA PRO A 42 -2.27 -13.63 7.79
C PRO A 42 -1.15 -12.68 7.37
N LEU A 43 -1.19 -11.42 7.84
CA LEU A 43 -0.14 -10.44 7.57
C LEU A 43 1.17 -10.80 8.30
N ARG A 44 1.08 -11.20 9.57
CA ARG A 44 2.23 -11.66 10.35
C ARG A 44 2.80 -12.97 9.79
N ASP A 45 1.94 -13.92 9.44
CA ASP A 45 2.35 -15.19 8.83
C ASP A 45 3.18 -14.94 7.55
N LEU A 46 2.74 -14.00 6.70
CA LEU A 46 3.48 -13.62 5.50
C LEU A 46 4.83 -12.95 5.82
N ALA A 47 4.87 -12.07 6.81
CA ALA A 47 6.12 -11.43 7.23
C ALA A 47 7.12 -12.46 7.77
N ASP A 48 6.66 -13.41 8.57
CA ASP A 48 7.49 -14.47 9.15
C ASP A 48 8.00 -15.43 8.05
N GLU A 49 7.16 -15.79 7.07
CA GLU A 49 7.54 -16.56 5.89
C GLU A 49 8.70 -15.86 5.13
N ILE A 50 8.53 -14.58 4.83
CA ILE A 50 9.54 -13.78 4.10
C ILE A 50 10.84 -13.65 4.91
N ASN A 51 10.75 -13.29 6.17
CA ASN A 51 11.91 -13.04 7.02
C ASN A 51 12.70 -14.32 7.30
N SER A 52 12.01 -15.45 7.49
CA SER A 52 12.64 -16.76 7.67
C SER A 52 13.37 -17.20 6.41
N ALA A 53 12.77 -17.02 5.23
CA ALA A 53 13.41 -17.34 3.96
C ALA A 53 14.61 -16.44 3.64
N ALA A 54 14.56 -15.17 4.04
CA ALA A 54 15.63 -14.20 3.84
C ALA A 54 16.76 -14.32 4.87
N GLY A 55 16.55 -14.96 6.02
CA GLY A 55 17.47 -15.00 7.14
C GLY A 55 17.72 -13.63 7.80
N SER A 56 16.84 -12.66 7.56
CA SER A 56 16.92 -11.28 8.06
C SER A 56 15.56 -10.60 8.04
N GLU A 57 15.42 -9.50 8.79
CA GLU A 57 14.18 -8.71 8.82
C GLU A 57 14.04 -7.87 7.54
N VAL A 58 13.44 -8.44 6.50
CA VAL A 58 13.13 -7.77 5.22
C VAL A 58 11.70 -7.22 5.24
N ALA A 59 10.76 -7.98 5.79
CA ALA A 59 9.33 -7.65 5.82
C ALA A 59 8.92 -7.11 7.21
N LEU A 60 8.21 -5.99 7.20
CA LEU A 60 7.62 -5.36 8.38
C LEU A 60 6.10 -5.40 8.28
N PRO A 61 5.39 -6.13 9.15
CA PRO A 61 3.94 -6.18 9.15
C PRO A 61 3.34 -4.98 9.89
N PHE A 62 2.34 -4.33 9.30
CA PHE A 62 1.58 -3.23 9.85
C PHE A 62 0.08 -3.51 9.73
N ALA A 63 -0.54 -3.92 10.83
CA ALA A 63 -1.98 -4.11 10.89
C ALA A 63 -2.70 -2.78 11.16
N GLY A 64 -3.63 -2.40 10.29
CA GLY A 64 -4.37 -1.14 10.43
C GLY A 64 -5.17 -0.77 9.20
N ASP A 65 -5.97 0.30 9.36
CA ASP A 65 -6.83 0.82 8.31
C ASP A 65 -6.02 1.73 7.37
N VAL A 66 -6.04 1.42 6.07
CA VAL A 66 -5.37 2.23 5.03
C VAL A 66 -5.96 3.62 4.88
N THR A 67 -7.16 3.85 5.43
CA THR A 67 -7.84 5.15 5.40
C THR A 67 -7.42 6.06 6.55
N ASP A 68 -6.69 5.55 7.53
CA ASP A 68 -6.15 6.33 8.65
C ASP A 68 -4.85 7.04 8.24
N GLU A 69 -4.84 8.36 8.34
CA GLU A 69 -3.70 9.20 7.97
C GLU A 69 -2.51 8.99 8.92
N ASP A 70 -2.73 8.96 10.22
CA ASP A 70 -1.68 8.77 11.22
C ASP A 70 -1.05 7.37 11.08
N PHE A 71 -1.87 6.38 10.77
CA PHE A 71 -1.38 5.04 10.46
C PHE A 71 -0.49 5.04 9.23
N ARG A 72 -0.91 5.69 8.14
CA ARG A 72 -0.09 5.83 6.92
C ARG A 72 1.27 6.46 7.22
N VAL A 73 1.27 7.60 7.90
CA VAL A 73 2.51 8.31 8.29
C VAL A 73 3.43 7.39 9.10
N ARG A 74 2.89 6.70 10.11
CA ARG A 74 3.65 5.76 10.94
C ARG A 74 4.28 4.62 10.13
N VAL A 75 3.55 4.04 9.18
CA VAL A 75 4.09 2.99 8.29
C VAL A 75 5.30 3.48 7.52
N PHE A 76 5.21 4.67 6.93
CA PHE A 76 6.33 5.25 6.18
C PHE A 76 7.51 5.61 7.09
N ASP A 77 7.27 6.17 8.28
CA ASP A 77 8.32 6.53 9.24
C ASP A 77 9.11 5.30 9.68
N GLU A 78 8.40 4.26 10.11
CA GLU A 78 9.03 3.03 10.59
C GLU A 78 9.77 2.31 9.47
N THR A 79 9.18 2.22 8.28
CA THR A 79 9.80 1.60 7.11
C THR A 79 11.06 2.35 6.70
N THR A 80 11.00 3.70 6.68
CA THR A 80 12.16 4.53 6.34
C THR A 80 13.27 4.40 7.37
N ARG A 81 12.93 4.34 8.63
CA ARG A 81 13.91 4.15 9.72
C ARG A 81 14.65 2.82 9.63
N ARG A 82 13.97 1.74 9.23
CA ARG A 82 14.53 0.38 9.16
C ARG A 82 15.28 0.12 7.85
N HIS A 83 14.72 0.53 6.74
CA HIS A 83 15.18 0.13 5.41
C HIS A 83 15.64 1.30 4.52
N GLY A 84 15.30 2.53 4.89
CA GLY A 84 15.54 3.73 4.08
C GLY A 84 14.30 4.17 3.31
N THR A 85 14.46 5.17 2.47
CA THR A 85 13.37 5.85 1.76
C THR A 85 12.55 4.88 0.91
N VAL A 86 11.23 4.86 1.11
CA VAL A 86 10.29 4.08 0.30
C VAL A 86 10.27 4.59 -1.14
N GLN A 87 10.41 3.68 -2.09
CA GLN A 87 10.53 4.00 -3.52
C GLN A 87 9.48 3.29 -4.38
N ILE A 88 8.78 2.30 -3.83
CA ILE A 88 7.70 1.56 -4.51
C ILE A 88 6.49 1.54 -3.59
N VAL A 89 5.34 1.95 -4.11
CA VAL A 89 4.04 1.80 -3.43
C VAL A 89 3.11 0.99 -4.31
N VAL A 90 2.53 -0.05 -3.72
CA VAL A 90 1.51 -0.90 -4.36
C VAL A 90 0.23 -0.79 -3.54
N PRO A 91 -0.69 0.10 -3.90
CA PRO A 91 -1.95 0.28 -3.18
C PRO A 91 -2.98 -0.77 -3.63
N ALA A 92 -2.80 -2.02 -3.18
CA ALA A 92 -3.66 -3.15 -3.55
C ALA A 92 -4.80 -3.42 -2.54
N ALA A 93 -4.89 -2.66 -1.46
CA ALA A 93 -6.05 -2.71 -0.57
C ALA A 93 -7.30 -2.21 -1.31
N GLY A 94 -8.39 -2.94 -1.20
CA GLY A 94 -9.64 -2.57 -1.83
C GLY A 94 -10.83 -3.32 -1.22
N ILE A 95 -12.01 -2.75 -1.35
CA ILE A 95 -13.27 -3.35 -0.92
C ILE A 95 -14.26 -3.41 -2.07
N PHE A 96 -15.08 -4.44 -2.07
CA PHE A 96 -16.22 -4.58 -2.95
C PHE A 96 -17.51 -4.48 -2.14
N ARG A 97 -18.46 -3.68 -2.63
CA ARG A 97 -19.80 -3.51 -2.05
C ARG A 97 -20.84 -3.48 -3.17
N ASP A 98 -20.76 -4.47 -4.06
CA ASP A 98 -21.58 -4.51 -5.27
C ASP A 98 -23.06 -4.74 -4.95
N ARG A 99 -23.91 -3.90 -5.50
CA ARG A 99 -25.35 -4.05 -5.53
C ARG A 99 -25.93 -3.19 -6.66
N MET A 100 -27.20 -3.42 -7.00
CA MET A 100 -27.89 -2.59 -8.00
C MET A 100 -27.95 -1.13 -7.55
N ALA A 101 -27.68 -0.22 -8.45
CA ALA A 101 -27.77 1.23 -8.18
C ALA A 101 -29.18 1.63 -7.75
N VAL A 102 -30.19 1.03 -8.38
CA VAL A 102 -31.60 1.14 -8.03
C VAL A 102 -32.25 -0.24 -8.13
N LYS A 103 -32.91 -0.67 -7.06
CA LYS A 103 -33.70 -1.91 -7.00
C LYS A 103 -35.14 -1.52 -6.74
N ILE A 104 -36.08 -2.01 -7.56
CA ILE A 104 -37.51 -1.86 -7.31
C ILE A 104 -38.00 -3.13 -6.59
N ASP A 105 -38.60 -2.94 -5.43
CA ASP A 105 -39.31 -4.01 -4.74
C ASP A 105 -40.57 -4.38 -5.55
N ARG A 106 -40.74 -5.68 -5.82
CA ARG A 106 -41.81 -6.15 -6.71
C ARG A 106 -43.18 -6.13 -6.07
N ASP A 107 -43.22 -6.19 -4.73
CA ASP A 107 -44.48 -6.29 -4.01
C ASP A 107 -44.97 -4.91 -3.58
N SER A 108 -44.10 -4.06 -3.08
CA SER A 108 -44.44 -2.70 -2.63
C SER A 108 -44.34 -1.65 -3.76
N GLY A 109 -43.55 -1.90 -4.79
CA GLY A 109 -43.23 -0.89 -5.82
C GLY A 109 -42.24 0.18 -5.38
N GLU A 110 -41.70 0.08 -4.17
CA GLU A 110 -40.76 1.04 -3.64
C GLU A 110 -39.37 0.90 -4.29
N ALA A 111 -38.69 2.03 -4.47
CA ALA A 111 -37.33 2.10 -4.99
C ALA A 111 -36.33 2.11 -3.82
N ASP A 112 -35.42 1.14 -3.82
CA ASP A 112 -34.25 1.09 -2.96
C ASP A 112 -33.02 1.58 -3.76
N ILE A 113 -32.44 2.70 -3.32
CA ILE A 113 -31.29 3.34 -3.97
C ILE A 113 -30.02 2.93 -3.23
N TYR A 114 -28.94 2.71 -3.98
CA TYR A 114 -27.61 2.39 -3.41
C TYR A 114 -27.21 3.43 -2.36
N PRO A 115 -26.94 3.03 -1.09
CA PRO A 115 -26.65 3.96 -0.02
C PRO A 115 -25.41 4.80 -0.27
N ALA A 116 -25.53 6.12 -0.12
CA ALA A 116 -24.45 7.06 -0.38
C ALA A 116 -23.23 6.87 0.54
N GLU A 117 -23.44 6.44 1.77
CA GLU A 117 -22.37 6.12 2.72
C GLU A 117 -21.55 4.90 2.28
N VAL A 118 -22.17 3.87 1.73
CA VAL A 118 -21.49 2.69 1.17
C VAL A 118 -20.66 3.09 -0.05
N PHE A 119 -21.24 3.93 -0.92
CA PHE A 119 -20.53 4.46 -2.07
C PHE A 119 -19.30 5.28 -1.67
N ARG A 120 -19.43 6.16 -0.66
CA ARG A 120 -18.30 6.92 -0.13
C ARG A 120 -17.22 6.01 0.44
N GLN A 121 -17.60 4.99 1.21
CA GLN A 121 -16.63 4.03 1.75
C GLN A 121 -15.82 3.34 0.65
N VAL A 122 -16.47 2.94 -0.45
CA VAL A 122 -15.76 2.34 -1.60
C VAL A 122 -14.80 3.34 -2.23
N LEU A 123 -15.20 4.58 -2.42
CA LEU A 123 -14.32 5.63 -2.96
C LEU A 123 -13.14 5.92 -2.03
N GLU A 124 -13.37 6.00 -0.72
CA GLU A 124 -12.31 6.23 0.26
C GLU A 124 -11.22 5.15 0.14
N VAL A 125 -11.60 3.88 0.21
CA VAL A 125 -10.63 2.78 0.21
C VAL A 125 -10.01 2.58 -1.16
N ASN A 126 -10.82 2.59 -2.26
CA ASN A 126 -10.34 2.15 -3.57
C ASN A 126 -9.76 3.27 -4.44
N LEU A 127 -10.01 4.54 -4.09
CA LEU A 127 -9.58 5.69 -4.90
C LEU A 127 -8.80 6.72 -4.08
N ILE A 128 -9.40 7.26 -3.00
CA ILE A 128 -8.83 8.41 -2.29
C ILE A 128 -7.52 8.00 -1.60
N HIS A 129 -7.55 6.97 -0.80
CA HIS A 129 -6.38 6.54 -0.03
C HIS A 129 -5.23 5.99 -0.89
N PRO A 130 -5.43 5.20 -1.96
CA PRO A 130 -4.37 4.89 -2.91
C PRO A 130 -3.58 6.10 -3.40
N VAL A 131 -4.27 7.19 -3.70
CA VAL A 131 -3.64 8.46 -4.11
C VAL A 131 -2.81 9.05 -2.98
N TYR A 132 -3.31 9.07 -1.74
CA TYR A 132 -2.58 9.60 -0.59
C TYR A 132 -1.37 8.75 -0.21
N TRP A 133 -1.43 7.41 -0.33
CA TRP A 133 -0.27 6.54 -0.16
C TRP A 133 0.83 6.84 -1.19
N ALA A 134 0.44 7.11 -2.43
CA ALA A 134 1.37 7.51 -3.47
C ALA A 134 1.98 8.89 -3.22
N MET A 135 1.16 9.87 -2.79
CA MET A 135 1.62 11.22 -2.46
C MET A 135 2.59 11.22 -1.27
N GLU A 136 2.36 10.40 -0.24
CA GLU A 136 3.26 10.25 0.90
C GLU A 136 4.65 9.78 0.46
N MET A 137 4.71 8.77 -0.41
CA MET A 137 5.98 8.32 -0.98
C MET A 137 6.68 9.45 -1.74
N ILE A 138 5.97 10.17 -2.62
CA ILE A 138 6.54 11.26 -3.42
C ILE A 138 7.09 12.38 -2.52
N ALA A 139 6.34 12.76 -1.50
CA ALA A 139 6.76 13.78 -0.54
C ALA A 139 8.07 13.40 0.17
N ARG A 140 8.17 12.15 0.65
CA ARG A 140 9.37 11.66 1.33
C ARG A 140 10.58 11.54 0.40
N ILE A 141 10.39 11.10 -0.83
CA ILE A 141 11.44 11.09 -1.84
C ILE A 141 11.92 12.53 -2.11
N ALA A 142 11.02 13.50 -2.21
CA ALA A 142 11.38 14.88 -2.42
C ALA A 142 12.20 15.48 -1.27
N VAL A 143 11.84 15.15 -0.02
CA VAL A 143 12.60 15.54 1.19
C VAL A 143 14.00 14.92 1.18
N ASP A 144 14.10 13.60 1.01
CA ASP A 144 15.38 12.86 0.95
C ASP A 144 16.31 13.43 -0.13
N ARG A 145 15.76 13.71 -1.32
CA ARG A 145 16.51 14.33 -2.41
C ARG A 145 17.05 15.72 -2.04
N ARG A 146 16.22 16.54 -1.38
CA ARG A 146 16.63 17.87 -0.90
C ARG A 146 17.76 17.78 0.09
N GLU A 147 17.68 16.89 1.07
CA GLU A 147 18.70 16.65 2.08
C GLU A 147 20.04 16.22 1.47
N ARG A 148 19.99 15.44 0.39
CA ARG A 148 21.17 15.03 -0.38
C ARG A 148 21.67 16.08 -1.39
N GLY A 149 21.05 17.24 -1.45
CA GLY A 149 21.43 18.33 -2.38
C GLY A 149 21.08 18.08 -3.86
N LEU A 150 20.20 17.10 -4.14
CA LEU A 150 19.79 16.74 -5.49
C LEU A 150 18.67 17.69 -5.97
N LYS A 151 19.00 18.64 -6.83
CA LYS A 151 18.07 19.70 -7.28
C LYS A 151 17.26 19.35 -8.53
N LYS A 152 17.74 18.44 -9.38
CA LYS A 152 17.09 18.05 -10.64
C LYS A 152 16.87 16.54 -10.68
N TRP A 153 15.82 16.10 -11.37
CA TRP A 153 15.60 14.70 -11.69
C TRP A 153 16.47 14.31 -12.87
N LEU A 154 17.43 13.42 -12.65
CA LEU A 154 18.28 12.85 -13.69
C LEU A 154 17.94 11.36 -13.86
N ALA A 155 18.01 10.87 -15.10
CA ALA A 155 17.67 9.47 -15.41
C ALA A 155 18.55 8.45 -14.67
N GLU A 156 19.79 8.83 -14.36
CA GLU A 156 20.75 7.99 -13.66
C GLU A 156 20.58 7.97 -12.14
N GLU A 157 19.69 8.81 -11.60
CA GLU A 157 19.49 8.88 -10.14
C GLU A 157 18.81 7.64 -9.60
N LYS A 158 19.38 7.10 -8.51
CA LYS A 158 18.88 5.89 -7.87
C LYS A 158 17.62 6.10 -7.02
N ILE A 159 17.30 7.36 -6.68
CA ILE A 159 16.13 7.72 -5.89
C ILE A 159 15.01 8.12 -6.84
N GLN A 160 14.30 7.14 -7.35
CA GLN A 160 13.10 7.30 -8.16
C GLN A 160 11.95 6.53 -7.51
N GLY A 161 10.75 7.07 -7.55
CA GLY A 161 9.53 6.42 -7.06
C GLY A 161 8.76 5.73 -8.18
N THR A 162 8.08 4.64 -7.82
CA THR A 162 7.16 3.93 -8.71
C THR A 162 5.89 3.58 -7.97
N ILE A 163 4.76 3.82 -8.62
CA ILE A 163 3.43 3.37 -8.20
C ILE A 163 3.03 2.25 -9.14
N ILE A 164 2.56 1.15 -8.59
CA ILE A 164 2.11 -0.04 -9.32
C ILE A 164 0.62 -0.27 -9.05
#